data_9f0d8a9f995b91a82370d68a97923fea
#
_entry.id   9f0d8a9f995b91a82370d68a97923fea
#
_cell.length_a   1.000
_cell.length_b   1.000
_cell.length_c   1.000
_cell.angle_alpha   90.00
_cell.angle_beta   90.00
_cell.angle_gamma   90.00
#
_symmetry.space_group_name_H-M   'P 1'
#
loop_
_entity.id
_entity.type
_entity.pdbx_description
1 polymer ?
#
loop_
_entity_poly.entity_id
_entity_poly.type
_entity_poly.pdbx_seq_one_letter_code
_entity_poly.pdbx_strand_id
1 'polypeptide(L)'
;MMGGNSINLQPVDSARSLASTFSPVHEVISVAIVCMGQFMTQTNIGVCLSPLDIVGDSFYIALTVGTFILVLGRCGDLFGYRRIFIIGFCWIALWSLVSGLSVYSNYILFIFARVFQGIGGALLMPNALALLGATYQPGKKKNMIFAIFGAAAPNSALLGSVFGAIFSQLVWWPWTYWTQAIVALCCAALGLLAIPSIHHDSPFDKSFLGLLKALDVLVGACGIGGLVLVNIAWNQAPIVGWSEPYVYVLLIIGILSIAAFFYVEFRVAEHPLIPFHAFSRDVSFVLGCVVCPWMYRLSLDVSFVLGCVVTPLLASAQFVPVGPMGIIACVVTGWLMGRMRPGLIMVLSMSAFTLGNVFIAIAPVHQTYWALTFVCLLVIPWGTDMSFPAATLMLSNAVERKHQGVAASLVTTIVNYSISLSLGLAGTVEVHVNNGGHTPDDVLKGYRGALYLAVGLGGLGMFLSAIYVFKGYRAERQPAKARHEEA
;
A
#
# COMPACT_ATOMS: atom_id res chain seq x y z
N MET A 1 37.94 -20.54 -48.12
CA MET A 1 37.04 -19.36 -48.29
C MET A 1 35.74 -19.73 -47.54
N MET A 2 35.67 -19.35 -46.28
CA MET A 2 34.44 -19.44 -45.50
C MET A 2 34.09 -18.03 -45.08
N GLY A 3 33.00 -17.52 -45.67
CA GLY A 3 32.46 -16.20 -45.36
C GLY A 3 31.77 -16.20 -44.00
N GLY A 4 32.35 -15.49 -43.05
CA GLY A 4 31.68 -15.21 -41.77
C GLY A 4 30.59 -14.19 -41.98
N ASN A 5 29.35 -14.59 -41.85
CA ASN A 5 28.22 -13.68 -41.70
C ASN A 5 28.30 -13.02 -40.30
N SER A 6 28.88 -11.82 -40.27
CA SER A 6 28.73 -10.92 -39.13
C SER A 6 27.27 -10.46 -39.06
N ILE A 7 26.54 -10.99 -38.11
CA ILE A 7 25.22 -10.46 -37.74
C ILE A 7 25.46 -9.05 -37.18
N ASN A 8 25.19 -8.04 -38.01
CA ASN A 8 25.13 -6.65 -37.59
C ASN A 8 23.95 -6.52 -36.61
N LEU A 9 24.23 -6.63 -35.32
CA LEU A 9 23.33 -6.14 -34.27
C LEU A 9 23.28 -4.63 -34.42
N GLN A 10 22.28 -4.14 -35.16
CA GLN A 10 21.92 -2.72 -35.10
C GLN A 10 21.66 -2.38 -33.63
N PRO A 11 22.22 -1.27 -33.11
CA PRO A 11 21.87 -0.79 -31.78
C PRO A 11 20.34 -0.55 -31.77
N VAL A 12 19.67 -1.20 -30.83
CA VAL A 12 18.24 -0.98 -30.56
C VAL A 12 18.07 0.53 -30.39
N ASP A 13 17.48 1.15 -31.42
CA ASP A 13 17.15 2.57 -31.42
C ASP A 13 16.53 2.93 -30.08
N SER A 14 17.10 3.96 -29.45
CA SER A 14 16.64 4.54 -28.20
C SER A 14 15.11 4.69 -28.26
N ALA A 15 14.39 3.80 -27.58
CA ALA A 15 12.94 3.79 -27.55
C ALA A 15 12.47 5.19 -27.12
N ARG A 16 11.95 5.98 -28.06
CA ARG A 16 11.29 7.26 -27.78
C ARG A 16 10.27 6.98 -26.68
N SER A 17 10.33 7.73 -25.57
CA SER A 17 9.34 7.55 -24.51
C SER A 17 7.95 7.75 -25.13
N LEU A 18 7.01 6.86 -24.88
CA LEU A 18 5.62 7.00 -25.35
C LEU A 18 5.05 8.38 -24.98
N ALA A 19 5.53 8.95 -23.88
CA ALA A 19 5.20 10.31 -23.45
C ALA A 19 5.58 11.40 -24.46
N SER A 20 6.57 11.19 -25.35
CA SER A 20 6.96 12.17 -26.37
C SER A 20 5.97 12.29 -27.53
N THR A 21 5.03 11.35 -27.63
CA THR A 21 3.98 11.36 -28.68
C THR A 21 2.69 12.04 -28.22
N PHE A 22 2.56 12.39 -26.92
CA PHE A 22 1.35 13.01 -26.37
C PHE A 22 1.35 14.52 -26.50
N SER A 23 0.16 15.09 -26.76
CA SER A 23 -0.04 16.50 -26.48
C SER A 23 0.04 16.74 -24.97
N PRO A 24 0.48 17.92 -24.51
CA PRO A 24 0.57 18.22 -23.07
C PRO A 24 -0.73 17.99 -22.31
N VAL A 25 -1.87 18.29 -22.92
CA VAL A 25 -3.20 18.10 -22.33
C VAL A 25 -3.52 16.62 -22.17
N HIS A 26 -3.24 15.82 -23.19
CA HIS A 26 -3.46 14.37 -23.17
C HIS A 26 -2.59 13.69 -22.11
N GLU A 27 -1.33 14.13 -21.99
CA GLU A 27 -0.43 13.64 -20.95
C GLU A 27 -0.98 13.92 -19.54
N VAL A 28 -1.39 15.15 -19.26
CA VAL A 28 -1.95 15.54 -17.95
C VAL A 28 -3.20 14.72 -17.62
N ILE A 29 -4.11 14.55 -18.57
CA ILE A 29 -5.33 13.74 -18.39
C ILE A 29 -4.97 12.27 -18.09
N SER A 30 -4.03 11.69 -18.85
CA SER A 30 -3.59 10.29 -18.64
C SER A 30 -2.98 10.09 -17.25
N VAL A 31 -2.09 10.98 -16.81
CA VAL A 31 -1.48 10.93 -15.48
C VAL A 31 -2.54 11.12 -14.39
N ALA A 32 -3.46 12.08 -14.57
CA ALA A 32 -4.55 12.32 -13.62
C ALA A 32 -5.41 11.06 -13.44
N ILE A 33 -5.79 10.38 -14.53
CA ILE A 33 -6.61 9.15 -14.46
C ILE A 33 -5.83 8.02 -13.75
N VAL A 34 -4.54 7.89 -14.02
CA VAL A 34 -3.70 6.89 -13.33
C VAL A 34 -3.60 7.21 -11.82
N CYS A 35 -3.45 8.48 -11.46
CA CYS A 35 -3.49 8.92 -10.06
C CYS A 35 -4.87 8.69 -9.41
N MET A 36 -5.96 8.78 -10.18
CA MET A 36 -7.31 8.46 -9.70
C MET A 36 -7.45 6.98 -9.31
N GLY A 37 -6.67 6.06 -9.87
CA GLY A 37 -6.61 4.66 -9.40
C GLY A 37 -6.12 4.55 -7.96
N GLN A 38 -5.04 5.25 -7.63
CA GLN A 38 -4.53 5.37 -6.26
C GLN A 38 -5.56 6.08 -5.36
N PHE A 39 -6.12 7.18 -5.86
CA PHE A 39 -7.10 7.98 -5.16
C PHE A 39 -8.32 7.14 -4.77
N MET A 40 -8.95 6.42 -5.70
CA MET A 40 -10.12 5.59 -5.43
C MET A 40 -9.84 4.48 -4.42
N THR A 41 -8.66 3.83 -4.52
CA THR A 41 -8.26 2.77 -3.59
C THR A 41 -8.15 3.28 -2.16
N GLN A 42 -7.52 4.42 -1.95
CA GLN A 42 -7.33 4.98 -0.61
C GLN A 42 -8.58 5.69 -0.08
N THR A 43 -9.40 6.29 -0.94
CA THR A 43 -10.71 6.83 -0.57
C THR A 43 -11.62 5.74 0.00
N ASN A 44 -11.59 4.53 -0.58
CA ASN A 44 -12.35 3.38 -0.07
C ASN A 44 -11.96 3.01 1.38
N ILE A 45 -10.68 3.16 1.74
CA ILE A 45 -10.21 2.96 3.11
C ILE A 45 -10.64 4.16 3.99
N GLY A 46 -10.47 5.38 3.48
CA GLY A 46 -10.75 6.62 4.20
C GLY A 46 -12.23 6.80 4.60
N VAL A 47 -13.15 6.38 3.74
CA VAL A 47 -14.60 6.47 4.00
C VAL A 47 -15.01 5.75 5.29
N CYS A 48 -14.34 4.68 5.64
CA CYS A 48 -14.65 3.90 6.86
C CYS A 48 -14.10 4.52 8.14
N LEU A 49 -13.25 5.55 8.05
CA LEU A 49 -12.71 6.24 9.22
C LEU A 49 -13.74 7.16 9.89
N SER A 50 -14.78 7.58 9.16
CA SER A 50 -15.73 8.59 9.66
C SER A 50 -16.83 8.04 10.57
N PRO A 51 -17.50 6.91 10.30
CA PRO A 51 -18.45 6.31 11.21
C PRO A 51 -17.70 5.38 12.18
N LEU A 52 -17.59 5.78 13.44
CA LEU A 52 -16.88 5.09 14.52
C LEU A 52 -17.31 3.63 14.75
N ASP A 53 -18.53 3.27 14.36
CA ASP A 53 -19.09 1.91 14.46
C ASP A 53 -18.54 0.95 13.39
N ILE A 54 -17.73 1.45 12.42
CA ILE A 54 -17.32 0.71 11.22
C ILE A 54 -15.77 0.57 11.12
N VAL A 55 -15.02 0.78 12.19
CA VAL A 55 -13.54 0.63 12.21
C VAL A 55 -13.12 -0.75 11.70
N GLY A 56 -13.96 -1.77 11.89
CA GLY A 56 -13.73 -3.11 11.34
C GLY A 56 -13.75 -3.17 9.80
N ASP A 57 -14.45 -2.29 9.10
CA ASP A 57 -14.64 -2.38 7.64
C ASP A 57 -13.44 -1.92 6.83
N SER A 58 -12.67 -0.95 7.32
CA SER A 58 -11.43 -0.52 6.67
C SER A 58 -10.39 -1.64 6.62
N PHE A 59 -10.41 -2.53 7.60
CA PHE A 59 -9.59 -3.73 7.70
C PHE A 59 -9.80 -4.68 6.52
N TYR A 60 -11.05 -5.00 6.16
CA TYR A 60 -11.36 -5.95 5.09
C TYR A 60 -10.82 -5.47 3.73
N ILE A 61 -10.85 -4.18 3.45
CA ILE A 61 -10.32 -3.63 2.21
C ILE A 61 -8.80 -3.70 2.18
N ALA A 62 -8.12 -3.23 3.23
CA ALA A 62 -6.67 -3.25 3.29
C ALA A 62 -6.12 -4.68 3.21
N LEU A 63 -6.76 -5.63 3.89
CA LEU A 63 -6.44 -7.05 3.80
C LEU A 63 -6.59 -7.56 2.36
N THR A 64 -7.73 -7.29 1.73
CA THR A 64 -8.00 -7.78 0.37
C THR A 64 -7.03 -7.16 -0.64
N VAL A 65 -6.79 -5.85 -0.58
CA VAL A 65 -5.78 -5.20 -1.42
C VAL A 65 -4.42 -5.83 -1.21
N GLY A 66 -3.96 -5.96 0.04
CA GLY A 66 -2.64 -6.48 0.36
C GLY A 66 -2.43 -7.94 -0.07
N THR A 67 -3.45 -8.77 0.02
CA THR A 67 -3.33 -10.21 -0.32
C THR A 67 -3.42 -10.49 -1.82
N PHE A 68 -4.29 -9.78 -2.54
CA PHE A 68 -4.53 -10.04 -3.97
C PHE A 68 -3.60 -9.29 -4.92
N ILE A 69 -2.90 -8.25 -4.45
CA ILE A 69 -2.16 -7.32 -5.32
C ILE A 69 -1.05 -7.98 -6.14
N LEU A 70 -0.36 -9.00 -5.59
CA LEU A 70 0.70 -9.72 -6.30
C LEU A 70 0.15 -10.53 -7.48
N VAL A 71 -0.91 -11.29 -7.23
CA VAL A 71 -1.53 -12.14 -8.27
C VAL A 71 -2.22 -11.27 -9.33
N LEU A 72 -2.95 -10.24 -8.91
CA LEU A 72 -3.66 -9.36 -9.83
C LEU A 72 -2.72 -8.39 -10.57
N GLY A 73 -1.56 -8.08 -10.00
CA GLY A 73 -0.49 -7.38 -10.71
C GLY A 73 0.02 -8.21 -11.90
N ARG A 74 0.20 -9.52 -11.73
CA ARG A 74 0.59 -10.43 -12.80
C ARG A 74 -0.46 -10.55 -13.90
N CYS A 75 -1.74 -10.37 -13.58
CA CYS A 75 -2.78 -10.25 -14.61
C CYS A 75 -2.51 -9.09 -15.58
N GLY A 76 -1.94 -7.98 -15.10
CA GLY A 76 -1.52 -6.88 -15.94
C GLY A 76 -0.40 -7.25 -16.92
N ASP A 77 0.57 -8.04 -16.47
CA ASP A 77 1.66 -8.57 -17.30
C ASP A 77 1.15 -9.53 -18.41
N LEU A 78 0.06 -10.23 -18.17
CA LEU A 78 -0.51 -11.19 -19.11
C LEU A 78 -1.50 -10.59 -20.08
N PHE A 79 -2.42 -9.75 -19.59
CA PHE A 79 -3.56 -9.21 -20.36
C PHE A 79 -3.37 -7.78 -20.80
N GLY A 80 -2.31 -7.12 -20.33
CA GLY A 80 -1.99 -5.72 -20.57
C GLY A 80 -2.53 -4.77 -19.50
N TYR A 81 -1.64 -3.93 -18.98
CA TYR A 81 -1.87 -3.03 -17.84
C TYR A 81 -3.09 -2.12 -18.01
N ARG A 82 -3.30 -1.54 -19.22
CA ARG A 82 -4.44 -0.67 -19.52
C ARG A 82 -5.78 -1.39 -19.31
N ARG A 83 -5.91 -2.61 -19.85
CA ARG A 83 -7.17 -3.37 -19.77
C ARG A 83 -7.51 -3.72 -18.34
N ILE A 84 -6.54 -4.25 -17.61
CA ILE A 84 -6.72 -4.64 -16.21
C ILE A 84 -7.00 -3.41 -15.33
N PHE A 85 -6.35 -2.28 -15.60
CA PHE A 85 -6.61 -1.03 -14.90
C PHE A 85 -8.05 -0.53 -15.09
N ILE A 86 -8.58 -0.56 -16.32
CA ILE A 86 -9.97 -0.16 -16.60
C ILE A 86 -10.95 -1.15 -15.95
N ILE A 87 -10.69 -2.45 -16.02
CA ILE A 87 -11.49 -3.48 -15.34
C ILE A 87 -11.49 -3.21 -13.82
N GLY A 88 -10.38 -2.79 -13.23
CA GLY A 88 -10.29 -2.39 -11.83
C GLY A 88 -11.26 -1.26 -11.45
N PHE A 89 -11.39 -0.23 -12.28
CA PHE A 89 -12.39 0.84 -12.06
C PHE A 89 -13.82 0.33 -12.16
N CYS A 90 -14.14 -0.47 -13.19
CA CYS A 90 -15.47 -1.09 -13.34
C CYS A 90 -15.80 -1.98 -12.13
N TRP A 91 -14.82 -2.71 -11.63
CA TRP A 91 -14.97 -3.57 -10.46
C TRP A 91 -15.25 -2.77 -9.18
N ILE A 92 -14.51 -1.69 -8.93
CA ILE A 92 -14.79 -0.77 -7.83
C ILE A 92 -16.20 -0.18 -7.97
N ALA A 93 -16.59 0.25 -9.16
CA ALA A 93 -17.90 0.83 -9.39
C ALA A 93 -19.03 -0.16 -9.07
N LEU A 94 -18.92 -1.41 -9.54
CA LEU A 94 -19.90 -2.46 -9.27
C LEU A 94 -20.05 -2.71 -7.76
N TRP A 95 -18.94 -2.95 -7.06
CA TRP A 95 -19.00 -3.29 -5.64
C TRP A 95 -19.27 -2.09 -4.73
N SER A 96 -18.96 -0.86 -5.18
CA SER A 96 -19.43 0.35 -4.51
C SER A 96 -20.95 0.50 -4.64
N LEU A 97 -21.51 0.20 -5.81
CA LEU A 97 -22.97 0.20 -5.99
C LEU A 97 -23.64 -0.83 -5.05
N VAL A 98 -23.12 -2.06 -5.00
CA VAL A 98 -23.61 -3.12 -4.10
C VAL A 98 -23.47 -2.72 -2.63
N SER A 99 -22.35 -2.08 -2.24
CA SER A 99 -22.16 -1.60 -0.86
C SER A 99 -23.23 -0.57 -0.47
N GLY A 100 -23.58 0.35 -1.35
CA GLY A 100 -24.68 1.30 -1.11
C GLY A 100 -26.06 0.62 -1.09
N LEU A 101 -26.30 -0.38 -1.93
CA LEU A 101 -27.58 -1.14 -1.96
C LEU A 101 -27.74 -2.06 -0.75
N SER A 102 -26.69 -2.38 -0.02
CA SER A 102 -26.77 -3.22 1.18
C SER A 102 -27.64 -2.63 2.29
N VAL A 103 -27.96 -1.32 2.23
CA VAL A 103 -28.90 -0.67 3.13
C VAL A 103 -30.29 -1.32 3.09
N TYR A 104 -30.67 -1.92 1.98
CA TYR A 104 -31.94 -2.63 1.81
C TYR A 104 -31.87 -4.12 2.14
N SER A 105 -30.69 -4.62 2.58
CA SER A 105 -30.46 -6.03 2.87
C SER A 105 -29.93 -6.22 4.30
N ASN A 106 -28.69 -6.69 4.44
CA ASN A 106 -28.11 -6.98 5.74
C ASN A 106 -26.62 -6.58 5.79
N TYR A 107 -26.08 -6.55 7.01
CA TYR A 107 -24.69 -6.22 7.26
C TYR A 107 -23.70 -7.21 6.60
N ILE A 108 -24.09 -8.48 6.44
CA ILE A 108 -23.25 -9.50 5.78
C ILE A 108 -22.99 -9.12 4.32
N LEU A 109 -24.03 -8.67 3.58
CA LEU A 109 -23.86 -8.21 2.21
C LEU A 109 -22.93 -7.00 2.13
N PHE A 110 -23.03 -6.09 3.09
CA PHE A 110 -22.14 -4.94 3.16
C PHE A 110 -20.68 -5.36 3.32
N ILE A 111 -20.36 -6.22 4.32
CA ILE A 111 -18.99 -6.73 4.51
C ILE A 111 -18.49 -7.42 3.24
N PHE A 112 -19.30 -8.30 2.66
CA PHE A 112 -18.96 -9.02 1.44
C PHE A 112 -18.63 -8.07 0.29
N ALA A 113 -19.46 -7.05 0.10
CA ALA A 113 -19.23 -6.02 -0.92
C ALA A 113 -17.93 -5.25 -0.68
N ARG A 114 -17.58 -4.96 0.60
CA ARG A 114 -16.33 -4.28 0.96
C ARG A 114 -15.10 -5.14 0.67
N VAL A 115 -15.15 -6.44 0.96
CA VAL A 115 -14.09 -7.40 0.60
C VAL A 115 -13.86 -7.40 -0.92
N PHE A 116 -14.92 -7.53 -1.69
CA PHE A 116 -14.81 -7.54 -3.16
C PHE A 116 -14.38 -6.18 -3.73
N GLN A 117 -14.74 -5.07 -3.11
CA GLN A 117 -14.28 -3.75 -3.49
C GLN A 117 -12.75 -3.62 -3.37
N GLY A 118 -12.14 -4.27 -2.35
CA GLY A 118 -10.69 -4.34 -2.18
C GLY A 118 -9.97 -5.02 -3.36
N ILE A 119 -10.58 -6.01 -4.02
CA ILE A 119 -10.04 -6.63 -5.24
C ILE A 119 -9.84 -5.58 -6.35
N GLY A 120 -10.76 -4.62 -6.47
CA GLY A 120 -10.62 -3.52 -7.43
C GLY A 120 -9.39 -2.66 -7.17
N GLY A 121 -9.10 -2.35 -5.91
CA GLY A 121 -7.85 -1.66 -5.52
C GLY A 121 -6.60 -2.47 -5.87
N ALA A 122 -6.63 -3.78 -5.64
CA ALA A 122 -5.56 -4.69 -6.01
C ALA A 122 -5.34 -4.81 -7.53
N LEU A 123 -6.38 -4.60 -8.35
CA LEU A 123 -6.26 -4.46 -9.81
C LEU A 123 -5.68 -3.10 -10.23
N LEU A 124 -6.07 -2.02 -9.55
CA LEU A 124 -5.66 -0.66 -9.94
C LEU A 124 -4.20 -0.36 -9.59
N MET A 125 -3.76 -0.63 -8.36
CA MET A 125 -2.48 -0.18 -7.83
C MET A 125 -1.25 -0.64 -8.63
N PRO A 126 -1.02 -1.96 -8.85
CA PRO A 126 0.15 -2.43 -9.56
C PRO A 126 0.12 -2.02 -11.02
N ASN A 127 -1.06 -2.03 -11.64
CA ASN A 127 -1.21 -1.66 -13.03
C ASN A 127 -1.02 -0.16 -13.28
N ALA A 128 -1.41 0.71 -12.33
CA ALA A 128 -1.10 2.13 -12.36
C ALA A 128 0.42 2.38 -12.35
N LEU A 129 1.14 1.74 -11.43
CA LEU A 129 2.60 1.87 -11.34
C LEU A 129 3.30 1.32 -12.59
N ALA A 130 2.82 0.19 -13.12
CA ALA A 130 3.35 -0.40 -14.35
C ALA A 130 3.10 0.51 -15.58
N LEU A 131 1.90 1.10 -15.70
CA LEU A 131 1.58 2.08 -16.74
C LEU A 131 2.52 3.30 -16.69
N LEU A 132 2.72 3.88 -15.49
CA LEU A 132 3.66 5.00 -15.32
C LEU A 132 5.10 4.58 -15.62
N GLY A 133 5.49 3.39 -15.13
CA GLY A 133 6.82 2.83 -15.36
C GLY A 133 7.15 2.61 -16.83
N ALA A 134 6.19 2.10 -17.61
CA ALA A 134 6.32 1.84 -19.02
C ALA A 134 6.26 3.12 -19.89
N THR A 135 5.46 4.11 -19.46
CA THR A 135 5.27 5.35 -20.25
C THR A 135 6.45 6.31 -20.13
N TYR A 136 7.09 6.38 -18.97
CA TYR A 136 8.14 7.36 -18.66
C TYR A 136 9.51 6.73 -18.49
N GLN A 137 10.52 7.29 -19.19
CA GLN A 137 11.91 6.89 -18.98
C GLN A 137 12.47 7.42 -17.65
N PRO A 138 13.48 6.74 -17.07
CA PRO A 138 14.16 7.22 -15.88
C PRO A 138 14.65 8.66 -16.03
N GLY A 139 14.31 9.52 -15.07
CA GLY A 139 14.68 10.94 -15.09
C GLY A 139 13.80 11.78 -14.17
N LYS A 140 14.06 13.09 -14.15
CA LYS A 140 13.35 14.05 -13.28
C LYS A 140 11.83 14.02 -13.47
N LYS A 141 11.35 13.86 -14.72
CA LYS A 141 9.93 13.81 -15.06
C LYS A 141 9.25 12.57 -14.46
N LYS A 142 9.87 11.39 -14.60
CA LYS A 142 9.37 10.16 -13.98
C LYS A 142 9.30 10.28 -12.47
N ASN A 143 10.36 10.79 -11.83
CA ASN A 143 10.40 10.97 -10.38
C ASN A 143 9.28 11.90 -9.89
N MET A 144 9.02 13.00 -10.59
CA MET A 144 7.95 13.95 -10.26
C MET A 144 6.57 13.29 -10.39
N ILE A 145 6.31 12.53 -11.44
CA ILE A 145 5.03 11.84 -11.67
C ILE A 145 4.79 10.77 -10.59
N PHE A 146 5.83 10.01 -10.22
CA PHE A 146 5.73 9.04 -9.13
C PHE A 146 5.50 9.73 -7.76
N ALA A 147 6.07 10.92 -7.55
CA ALA A 147 5.81 11.71 -6.36
C ALA A 147 4.35 12.21 -6.33
N ILE A 148 3.80 12.69 -7.46
CA ILE A 148 2.39 13.08 -7.58
C ILE A 148 1.47 11.88 -7.32
N PHE A 149 1.78 10.72 -7.88
CA PHE A 149 1.05 9.48 -7.63
C PHE A 149 1.07 9.11 -6.13
N GLY A 150 2.23 9.21 -5.48
CA GLY A 150 2.37 9.02 -4.03
C GLY A 150 1.54 10.01 -3.21
N ALA A 151 1.55 11.29 -3.58
CA ALA A 151 0.78 12.34 -2.91
C ALA A 151 -0.74 12.13 -2.99
N ALA A 152 -1.22 11.38 -3.99
CA ALA A 152 -2.64 11.06 -4.10
C ALA A 152 -3.15 10.21 -2.91
N ALA A 153 -2.31 9.38 -2.30
CA ALA A 153 -2.72 8.44 -1.26
C ALA A 153 -3.25 9.10 0.03
N PRO A 154 -2.49 9.97 0.74
CA PRO A 154 -2.96 10.57 1.98
C PRO A 154 -4.14 11.53 1.74
N ASN A 155 -4.10 12.27 0.63
CA ASN A 155 -5.16 13.22 0.28
C ASN A 155 -6.48 12.52 -0.02
N SER A 156 -6.43 11.36 -0.65
CA SER A 156 -7.63 10.57 -0.93
C SER A 156 -8.24 9.93 0.31
N ALA A 157 -7.43 9.47 1.25
CA ALA A 157 -7.91 8.96 2.52
C ALA A 157 -8.62 10.07 3.34
N LEU A 158 -8.02 11.27 3.37
CA LEU A 158 -8.61 12.45 4.00
C LEU A 158 -9.94 12.84 3.34
N LEU A 159 -9.96 12.98 2.02
CA LEU A 159 -11.19 13.33 1.29
C LEU A 159 -12.26 12.24 1.44
N GLY A 160 -11.86 10.96 1.43
CA GLY A 160 -12.76 9.85 1.73
C GLY A 160 -13.41 9.98 3.11
N SER A 161 -12.63 10.30 4.14
CA SER A 161 -13.13 10.53 5.50
C SER A 161 -14.09 11.72 5.56
N VAL A 162 -13.75 12.85 4.93
CA VAL A 162 -14.62 14.04 4.87
C VAL A 162 -15.94 13.74 4.15
N PHE A 163 -15.89 13.12 2.96
CA PHE A 163 -17.10 12.75 2.23
C PHE A 163 -17.94 11.72 2.99
N GLY A 164 -17.30 10.72 3.59
CA GLY A 164 -17.97 9.74 4.45
C GLY A 164 -18.70 10.43 5.61
N ALA A 165 -18.06 11.38 6.29
CA ALA A 165 -18.66 12.14 7.37
C ALA A 165 -19.84 13.01 6.91
N ILE A 166 -19.70 13.72 5.80
CA ILE A 166 -20.75 14.56 5.22
C ILE A 166 -21.99 13.71 4.88
N PHE A 167 -21.80 12.63 4.15
CA PHE A 167 -22.92 11.79 3.74
C PHE A 167 -23.55 11.03 4.92
N SER A 168 -22.76 10.58 5.90
CA SER A 168 -23.30 9.87 7.07
C SER A 168 -24.09 10.78 8.01
N GLN A 169 -23.72 12.06 8.14
CA GLN A 169 -24.36 12.99 9.07
C GLN A 169 -25.41 13.92 8.43
N LEU A 170 -25.16 14.40 7.20
CA LEU A 170 -25.98 15.46 6.61
C LEU A 170 -26.94 14.98 5.50
N VAL A 171 -26.69 13.78 4.95
CA VAL A 171 -27.50 13.28 3.83
C VAL A 171 -28.03 11.87 4.13
N TRP A 172 -27.37 10.87 3.63
CA TRP A 172 -27.66 9.46 3.81
C TRP A 172 -26.42 8.63 3.43
N TRP A 173 -25.95 7.77 4.32
CA TRP A 173 -24.67 7.07 4.19
C TRP A 173 -24.46 6.27 2.88
N PRO A 174 -25.47 5.63 2.22
CA PRO A 174 -25.27 4.92 0.96
C PRO A 174 -24.76 5.81 -0.17
N TRP A 175 -25.07 7.12 -0.15
CA TRP A 175 -24.56 8.06 -1.13
C TRP A 175 -23.04 8.13 -1.16
N THR A 176 -22.38 7.83 -0.08
CA THR A 176 -20.92 7.72 -0.03
C THR A 176 -20.40 6.70 -1.05
N TYR A 177 -21.06 5.56 -1.14
CA TYR A 177 -20.68 4.47 -2.05
C TYR A 177 -21.20 4.69 -3.47
N TRP A 178 -22.40 5.21 -3.63
CA TRP A 178 -22.93 5.50 -4.95
C TRP A 178 -22.15 6.62 -5.67
N THR A 179 -21.71 7.66 -4.98
CA THR A 179 -20.83 8.68 -5.57
C THR A 179 -19.48 8.08 -5.99
N GLN A 180 -18.90 7.17 -5.20
CA GLN A 180 -17.70 6.43 -5.58
C GLN A 180 -17.93 5.59 -6.85
N ALA A 181 -19.08 4.91 -6.95
CA ALA A 181 -19.44 4.13 -8.14
C ALA A 181 -19.49 5.01 -9.40
N ILE A 182 -20.16 6.17 -9.31
CA ILE A 182 -20.27 7.13 -10.42
C ILE A 182 -18.88 7.64 -10.84
N VAL A 183 -18.05 8.06 -9.87
CA VAL A 183 -16.70 8.56 -10.15
C VAL A 183 -15.82 7.46 -10.77
N ALA A 184 -15.90 6.23 -10.27
CA ALA A 184 -15.14 5.11 -10.83
C ALA A 184 -15.57 4.79 -12.27
N LEU A 185 -16.87 4.83 -12.61
CA LEU A 185 -17.35 4.66 -13.98
C LEU A 185 -16.87 5.80 -14.90
N CYS A 186 -16.90 7.04 -14.43
CA CYS A 186 -16.35 8.18 -15.19
C CYS A 186 -14.85 7.99 -15.44
N CYS A 187 -14.07 7.54 -14.43
CA CYS A 187 -12.66 7.25 -14.59
C CYS A 187 -12.41 6.08 -15.56
N ALA A 188 -13.25 5.04 -15.56
CA ALA A 188 -13.17 3.95 -16.52
C ALA A 188 -13.39 4.45 -17.96
N ALA A 189 -14.44 5.26 -18.18
CA ALA A 189 -14.74 5.84 -19.49
C ALA A 189 -13.63 6.76 -19.99
N LEU A 190 -13.15 7.67 -19.14
CA LEU A 190 -12.02 8.55 -19.48
C LEU A 190 -10.72 7.74 -19.69
N GLY A 191 -10.49 6.68 -18.94
CA GLY A 191 -9.35 5.78 -19.11
C GLY A 191 -9.35 5.05 -20.45
N LEU A 192 -10.52 4.68 -20.97
CA LEU A 192 -10.67 4.14 -22.31
C LEU A 192 -10.26 5.13 -23.40
N LEU A 193 -10.45 6.42 -23.17
CA LEU A 193 -10.15 7.46 -24.15
C LEU A 193 -8.71 7.97 -24.04
N ALA A 194 -8.21 8.13 -22.82
CA ALA A 194 -6.97 8.86 -22.58
C ALA A 194 -5.73 7.95 -22.35
N ILE A 195 -5.91 6.72 -21.85
CA ILE A 195 -4.75 5.84 -21.64
C ILE A 195 -4.41 5.13 -22.96
N PRO A 196 -3.17 5.26 -23.48
CA PRO A 196 -2.78 4.61 -24.73
C PRO A 196 -2.73 3.10 -24.57
N SER A 197 -3.05 2.37 -25.63
CA SER A 197 -2.83 0.94 -25.70
C SER A 197 -1.34 0.65 -25.95
N ILE A 198 -0.64 0.22 -24.93
CA ILE A 198 0.71 -0.29 -25.08
C ILE A 198 0.60 -1.69 -25.68
N HIS A 199 1.22 -1.91 -26.85
CA HIS A 199 1.26 -3.25 -27.43
C HIS A 199 2.00 -4.17 -26.47
N HIS A 200 1.35 -5.21 -26.05
CA HIS A 200 1.89 -6.19 -25.11
C HIS A 200 1.89 -7.54 -25.83
N ASP A 201 3.08 -7.92 -26.31
CA ASP A 201 3.30 -9.27 -26.80
C ASP A 201 3.52 -10.17 -25.59
N SER A 202 2.45 -10.80 -25.15
CA SER A 202 2.54 -11.81 -24.07
C SER A 202 3.35 -13.01 -24.59
N PRO A 203 4.47 -13.37 -23.96
CA PRO A 203 5.27 -14.53 -24.35
C PRO A 203 4.61 -15.86 -23.96
N PHE A 204 3.44 -15.82 -23.31
CA PHE A 204 2.76 -17.01 -22.79
C PHE A 204 1.73 -17.57 -23.76
N ASP A 205 1.59 -18.90 -23.74
CA ASP A 205 0.55 -19.60 -24.48
C ASP A 205 -0.84 -19.12 -24.02
N LYS A 206 -1.66 -18.67 -24.98
CA LYS A 206 -3.02 -18.18 -24.74
C LYS A 206 -4.03 -19.29 -24.44
N SER A 207 -3.57 -20.54 -24.34
CA SER A 207 -4.41 -21.66 -23.89
C SER A 207 -4.85 -21.44 -22.44
N PHE A 208 -6.07 -21.85 -22.08
CA PHE A 208 -6.59 -21.75 -20.71
C PHE A 208 -5.66 -22.42 -19.68
N LEU A 209 -5.11 -23.59 -20.02
CA LEU A 209 -4.12 -24.29 -19.20
C LEU A 209 -2.78 -23.54 -19.12
N GLY A 210 -2.33 -22.94 -20.24
CA GLY A 210 -1.13 -22.09 -20.28
C GLY A 210 -1.30 -20.85 -19.39
N LEU A 211 -2.49 -20.27 -19.40
CA LEU A 211 -2.84 -19.11 -18.59
C LEU A 211 -2.89 -19.44 -17.09
N LEU A 212 -3.49 -20.57 -16.70
CA LEU A 212 -3.50 -21.04 -15.31
C LEU A 212 -2.09 -21.33 -14.80
N LYS A 213 -1.21 -21.91 -15.63
CA LYS A 213 0.20 -22.10 -15.30
C LYS A 213 0.96 -20.78 -15.22
N ALA A 214 0.74 -19.85 -16.14
CA ALA A 214 1.40 -18.55 -16.14
C ALA A 214 1.02 -17.68 -14.95
N LEU A 215 -0.21 -17.80 -14.45
CA LEU A 215 -0.71 -17.13 -13.23
C LEU A 215 -0.30 -17.86 -11.96
N ASP A 216 0.18 -19.09 -12.07
CA ASP A 216 0.48 -19.97 -10.91
C ASP A 216 -0.65 -19.96 -9.87
N VAL A 217 -1.88 -20.14 -10.37
CA VAL A 217 -3.13 -19.89 -9.61
C VAL A 217 -3.18 -20.71 -8.33
N LEU A 218 -2.70 -21.94 -8.35
CA LEU A 218 -2.74 -22.83 -7.18
C LEU A 218 -1.80 -22.30 -6.07
N VAL A 219 -0.59 -21.93 -6.46
CA VAL A 219 0.43 -21.40 -5.55
C VAL A 219 0.01 -20.03 -5.04
N GLY A 220 -0.47 -19.16 -5.93
CA GLY A 220 -1.04 -17.86 -5.55
C GLY A 220 -2.22 -18.01 -4.57
N ALA A 221 -3.11 -18.98 -4.79
CA ALA A 221 -4.23 -19.26 -3.88
C ALA A 221 -3.76 -19.72 -2.50
N CYS A 222 -2.72 -20.56 -2.42
CA CYS A 222 -2.10 -20.94 -1.15
C CYS A 222 -1.50 -19.74 -0.42
N GLY A 223 -0.79 -18.87 -1.13
CA GLY A 223 -0.22 -17.64 -0.57
C GLY A 223 -1.29 -16.69 -0.06
N ILE A 224 -2.31 -16.39 -0.88
CA ILE A 224 -3.44 -15.54 -0.51
C ILE A 224 -4.19 -16.15 0.68
N GLY A 225 -4.54 -17.45 0.59
CA GLY A 225 -5.26 -18.16 1.65
C GLY A 225 -4.50 -18.10 2.97
N GLY A 226 -3.18 -18.37 2.93
CA GLY A 226 -2.32 -18.29 4.11
C GLY A 226 -2.30 -16.89 4.74
N LEU A 227 -2.11 -15.84 3.94
CA LEU A 227 -2.13 -14.46 4.41
C LEU A 227 -3.49 -14.06 5.00
N VAL A 228 -4.59 -14.44 4.36
CA VAL A 228 -5.95 -14.18 4.85
C VAL A 228 -6.19 -14.88 6.18
N LEU A 229 -5.86 -16.17 6.30
CA LEU A 229 -6.09 -16.96 7.52
C LEU A 229 -5.28 -16.41 8.71
N VAL A 230 -4.00 -16.10 8.51
CA VAL A 230 -3.15 -15.49 9.54
C VAL A 230 -3.74 -14.15 9.98
N ASN A 231 -4.17 -13.33 9.04
CA ASN A 231 -4.68 -12.01 9.33
C ASN A 231 -6.02 -12.05 10.06
N ILE A 232 -6.96 -12.93 9.65
CA ILE A 232 -8.23 -13.13 10.34
C ILE A 232 -7.97 -13.60 11.78
N ALA A 233 -7.13 -14.62 11.96
CA ALA A 233 -6.80 -15.12 13.27
C ALA A 233 -6.23 -14.02 14.18
N TRP A 234 -5.32 -13.21 13.65
CA TRP A 234 -4.66 -12.14 14.40
C TRP A 234 -5.60 -11.01 14.80
N ASN A 235 -6.58 -10.68 13.97
CA ASN A 235 -7.56 -9.63 14.27
C ASN A 235 -8.75 -10.13 15.08
N GLN A 236 -9.07 -11.42 15.04
CA GLN A 236 -10.11 -12.00 15.89
C GLN A 236 -9.63 -12.26 17.33
N ALA A 237 -8.35 -12.57 17.49
CA ALA A 237 -7.77 -12.90 18.79
C ALA A 237 -8.01 -11.85 19.89
N PRO A 238 -7.91 -10.53 19.67
CA PRO A 238 -8.24 -9.52 20.67
C PRO A 238 -9.72 -9.50 21.09
N ILE A 239 -10.61 -9.92 20.18
CA ILE A 239 -12.06 -9.84 20.38
C ILE A 239 -12.59 -11.05 21.17
N VAL A 240 -12.16 -12.25 20.76
CA VAL A 240 -12.71 -13.52 21.29
C VAL A 240 -11.74 -14.24 22.23
N GLY A 241 -10.48 -13.84 22.24
CA GLY A 241 -9.41 -14.48 23.00
C GLY A 241 -8.56 -15.44 22.17
N TRP A 242 -7.27 -15.53 22.51
CA TRP A 242 -6.32 -16.46 21.90
C TRP A 242 -6.61 -17.93 22.20
N SER A 243 -7.38 -18.22 23.24
CA SER A 243 -7.75 -19.57 23.65
C SER A 243 -8.84 -20.21 22.79
N GLU A 244 -9.54 -19.42 21.97
CA GLU A 244 -10.60 -19.94 21.11
C GLU A 244 -10.04 -20.87 20.02
N PRO A 245 -10.58 -22.11 19.89
CA PRO A 245 -10.05 -23.14 19.01
C PRO A 245 -9.87 -22.70 17.56
N TYR A 246 -10.84 -21.98 17.02
CA TYR A 246 -10.78 -21.56 15.62
C TYR A 246 -9.67 -20.52 15.36
N VAL A 247 -9.30 -19.66 16.35
CA VAL A 247 -8.28 -18.64 16.20
C VAL A 247 -6.90 -19.27 15.98
N TYR A 248 -6.50 -20.17 16.89
CA TYR A 248 -5.17 -20.80 16.72
C TYR A 248 -5.15 -21.82 15.58
N VAL A 249 -6.25 -22.48 15.25
CA VAL A 249 -6.34 -23.39 14.09
C VAL A 249 -6.16 -22.60 12.79
N LEU A 250 -6.85 -21.46 12.62
CA LEU A 250 -6.69 -20.58 11.47
C LEU A 250 -5.24 -20.06 11.38
N LEU A 251 -4.63 -19.69 12.50
CA LEU A 251 -3.25 -19.22 12.55
C LEU A 251 -2.27 -20.32 12.08
N ILE A 252 -2.41 -21.53 12.61
CA ILE A 252 -1.55 -22.67 12.25
C ILE A 252 -1.71 -23.02 10.76
N ILE A 253 -2.95 -23.15 10.28
CA ILE A 253 -3.22 -23.47 8.87
C ILE A 253 -2.67 -22.35 7.97
N GLY A 254 -2.85 -21.09 8.37
CA GLY A 254 -2.34 -19.94 7.64
C GLY A 254 -0.82 -19.93 7.54
N ILE A 255 -0.11 -20.17 8.65
CA ILE A 255 1.36 -20.28 8.65
C ILE A 255 1.84 -21.44 7.78
N LEU A 256 1.20 -22.61 7.88
CA LEU A 256 1.54 -23.78 7.05
C LEU A 256 1.29 -23.49 5.55
N SER A 257 0.20 -22.80 5.21
CA SER A 257 -0.09 -22.40 3.82
C SER A 257 0.96 -21.41 3.28
N ILE A 258 1.40 -20.44 4.09
CA ILE A 258 2.49 -19.52 3.72
C ILE A 258 3.80 -20.28 3.56
N ALA A 259 4.12 -21.22 4.45
CA ALA A 259 5.31 -22.04 4.34
C ALA A 259 5.28 -22.92 3.07
N ALA A 260 4.11 -23.50 2.75
CA ALA A 260 3.90 -24.26 1.51
C ALA A 260 4.07 -23.37 0.27
N PHE A 261 3.50 -22.16 0.28
CA PHE A 261 3.70 -21.16 -0.77
C PHE A 261 5.18 -20.90 -1.01
N PHE A 262 5.94 -20.54 0.03
CA PHE A 262 7.38 -20.30 -0.10
C PHE A 262 8.14 -21.55 -0.57
N TYR A 263 7.79 -22.74 -0.07
CA TYR A 263 8.43 -23.98 -0.50
C TYR A 263 8.25 -24.22 -2.01
N VAL A 264 7.04 -24.03 -2.51
CA VAL A 264 6.75 -24.21 -3.95
C VAL A 264 7.43 -23.13 -4.78
N GLU A 265 7.38 -21.86 -4.35
CA GLU A 265 8.06 -20.73 -5.03
C GLU A 265 9.57 -20.94 -5.16
N PHE A 266 10.22 -21.47 -4.09
CA PHE A 266 11.67 -21.66 -4.07
C PHE A 266 12.14 -22.93 -4.80
N ARG A 267 11.32 -23.99 -4.85
CA ARG A 267 11.76 -25.32 -5.27
C ARG A 267 11.07 -25.87 -6.50
N VAL A 268 9.84 -25.45 -6.77
CA VAL A 268 8.96 -26.10 -7.75
C VAL A 268 8.57 -25.16 -8.90
N ALA A 269 8.38 -23.88 -8.63
CA ALA A 269 7.86 -22.94 -9.61
C ALA A 269 8.85 -22.68 -10.75
N GLU A 270 8.41 -22.96 -11.99
CA GLU A 270 9.17 -22.63 -13.21
C GLU A 270 9.18 -21.12 -13.49
N HIS A 271 8.09 -20.43 -13.13
CA HIS A 271 7.89 -19.00 -13.28
C HIS A 271 7.41 -18.37 -11.96
N PRO A 272 8.29 -18.23 -10.96
CA PRO A 272 7.90 -17.78 -9.63
C PRO A 272 7.23 -16.39 -9.67
N LEU A 273 6.21 -16.20 -8.83
CA LEU A 273 5.54 -14.91 -8.62
C LEU A 273 6.51 -13.87 -8.06
N ILE A 274 7.40 -14.31 -7.19
CA ILE A 274 8.44 -13.50 -6.59
C ILE A 274 9.80 -14.08 -7.01
N PRO A 275 10.56 -13.41 -7.90
CA PRO A 275 11.86 -13.91 -8.37
C PRO A 275 12.93 -13.70 -7.27
N PHE A 276 12.91 -14.55 -6.23
CA PHE A 276 13.84 -14.47 -5.10
C PHE A 276 15.31 -14.55 -5.52
N HIS A 277 15.62 -15.21 -6.62
CA HIS A 277 16.97 -15.27 -7.19
C HIS A 277 17.48 -13.91 -7.66
N ALA A 278 16.58 -12.99 -8.02
CA ALA A 278 16.90 -11.62 -8.40
C ALA A 278 17.05 -10.69 -7.19
N PHE A 279 16.74 -11.16 -5.98
CA PHE A 279 16.74 -10.37 -4.78
C PHE A 279 18.09 -10.52 -4.04
N SER A 280 18.83 -9.42 -3.94
CA SER A 280 20.01 -9.34 -3.10
C SER A 280 19.61 -9.34 -1.60
N ARG A 281 20.59 -9.60 -0.71
CA ARG A 281 20.38 -9.45 0.76
C ARG A 281 19.85 -8.07 1.14
N ASP A 282 20.10 -7.05 0.35
CA ASP A 282 19.64 -5.68 0.59
C ASP A 282 18.11 -5.55 0.45
N VAL A 283 17.47 -6.39 -0.38
CA VAL A 283 16.00 -6.44 -0.50
C VAL A 283 15.35 -6.79 0.82
N SER A 284 15.86 -7.78 1.54
CA SER A 284 15.31 -8.17 2.86
C SER A 284 15.37 -7.02 3.87
N PHE A 285 16.45 -6.22 3.84
CA PHE A 285 16.57 -5.02 4.68
C PHE A 285 15.53 -3.95 4.29
N VAL A 286 15.37 -3.71 3.00
CA VAL A 286 14.38 -2.74 2.49
C VAL A 286 12.97 -3.16 2.91
N LEU A 287 12.63 -4.45 2.75
CA LEU A 287 11.32 -4.97 3.16
C LEU A 287 11.10 -4.83 4.66
N GLY A 288 12.11 -5.15 5.49
CA GLY A 288 12.06 -4.92 6.94
C GLY A 288 11.86 -3.45 7.31
N CYS A 289 12.55 -2.54 6.61
CA CYS A 289 12.35 -1.09 6.79
C CYS A 289 10.94 -0.63 6.43
N VAL A 290 10.23 -1.33 5.54
CA VAL A 290 8.87 -0.99 5.13
C VAL A 290 7.83 -1.58 6.07
N VAL A 291 8.00 -2.83 6.51
CA VAL A 291 7.06 -3.52 7.40
C VAL A 291 6.86 -2.75 8.70
N CYS A 292 7.95 -2.39 9.37
CA CYS A 292 7.90 -1.76 10.69
C CYS A 292 7.08 -0.46 10.74
N PRO A 293 7.27 0.52 9.82
CA PRO A 293 6.54 1.78 9.89
C PRO A 293 5.08 1.68 9.44
N TRP A 294 4.78 0.78 8.51
CA TRP A 294 3.39 0.65 8.03
C TRP A 294 2.52 -0.22 8.95
N MET A 295 3.12 -1.05 9.79
CA MET A 295 2.43 -1.64 10.95
C MET A 295 1.96 -0.58 11.98
N TYR A 296 2.39 0.63 11.80
CA TYR A 296 2.21 1.78 12.65
C TYR A 296 1.01 2.68 12.32
N ARG A 297 0.40 2.56 11.15
CA ARG A 297 -0.76 3.40 10.74
C ARG A 297 -1.90 3.41 11.77
N LEU A 298 -1.89 2.45 12.68
CA LEU A 298 -2.78 2.37 13.82
C LEU A 298 -2.85 3.62 14.68
N SER A 299 -1.76 4.39 14.80
CA SER A 299 -1.79 5.60 15.62
C SER A 299 -2.71 6.68 15.07
N LEU A 300 -2.93 6.70 13.75
CA LEU A 300 -3.91 7.58 13.15
C LEU A 300 -5.33 7.17 13.59
N ASP A 301 -5.61 5.86 13.60
CA ASP A 301 -6.91 5.33 14.01
C ASP A 301 -7.14 5.57 15.51
N VAL A 302 -6.12 5.34 16.35
CA VAL A 302 -6.17 5.63 17.80
C VAL A 302 -6.27 7.14 18.08
N SER A 303 -5.58 7.98 17.30
CA SER A 303 -5.71 9.44 17.43
C SER A 303 -7.13 9.91 17.12
N PHE A 304 -7.79 9.24 16.19
CA PHE A 304 -9.18 9.46 15.85
C PHE A 304 -10.09 9.09 17.05
N VAL A 305 -9.80 7.98 17.71
CA VAL A 305 -10.54 7.50 18.89
C VAL A 305 -10.29 8.35 20.13
N LEU A 306 -9.09 8.84 20.38
CA LEU A 306 -8.77 9.75 21.49
C LEU A 306 -9.45 11.13 21.36
N GLY A 307 -9.85 11.50 20.13
CA GLY A 307 -10.70 12.68 19.87
C GLY A 307 -12.20 12.43 20.11
N CYS A 308 -12.59 11.32 20.65
CA CYS A 308 -13.88 10.64 20.62
C CYS A 308 -15.07 11.24 21.31
N VAL A 309 -15.05 12.44 21.75
CA VAL A 309 -16.29 13.15 22.16
C VAL A 309 -16.84 14.00 21.00
N VAL A 310 -16.31 13.80 19.79
CA VAL A 310 -16.48 14.74 18.66
C VAL A 310 -17.28 14.05 17.56
N THR A 311 -18.17 14.79 16.91
CA THR A 311 -18.91 14.30 15.74
C THR A 311 -17.95 13.87 14.62
N PRO A 312 -18.27 12.84 13.81
CA PRO A 312 -17.43 12.37 12.70
C PRO A 312 -16.95 13.49 11.76
N LEU A 313 -17.80 14.51 11.55
CA LEU A 313 -17.45 15.65 10.71
C LEU A 313 -16.34 16.52 11.36
N LEU A 314 -16.42 16.77 12.67
CA LEU A 314 -15.38 17.54 13.36
C LEU A 314 -14.07 16.76 13.44
N ALA A 315 -14.14 15.44 13.67
CA ALA A 315 -12.97 14.58 13.63
C ALA A 315 -12.30 14.64 12.24
N SER A 316 -13.07 14.50 11.15
CA SER A 316 -12.56 14.64 9.78
C SER A 316 -11.97 16.04 9.51
N ALA A 317 -12.59 17.10 10.04
CA ALA A 317 -12.06 18.47 9.93
C ALA A 317 -10.72 18.65 10.66
N GLN A 318 -10.53 17.99 11.81
CA GLN A 318 -9.26 18.01 12.53
C GLN A 318 -8.12 17.32 11.75
N PHE A 319 -8.45 16.36 10.87
CA PHE A 319 -7.46 15.72 9.99
C PHE A 319 -7.06 16.52 8.75
N VAL A 320 -7.73 17.63 8.44
CA VAL A 320 -7.44 18.46 7.25
C VAL A 320 -5.96 18.84 7.13
N PRO A 321 -5.20 19.16 8.18
CA PRO A 321 -3.78 19.51 8.07
C PRO A 321 -2.90 18.42 7.46
N VAL A 322 -3.29 17.16 7.55
CA VAL A 322 -2.57 16.01 6.97
C VAL A 322 -2.46 16.13 5.44
N GLY A 323 -3.52 16.62 4.77
CA GLY A 323 -3.55 16.74 3.31
C GLY A 323 -2.47 17.68 2.76
N PRO A 324 -2.47 18.98 3.10
CA PRO A 324 -1.45 19.90 2.65
C PRO A 324 -0.03 19.49 3.05
N MET A 325 0.16 18.96 4.27
CA MET A 325 1.48 18.50 4.71
C MET A 325 1.94 17.27 3.94
N GLY A 326 1.05 16.35 3.58
CA GLY A 326 1.35 15.22 2.72
C GLY A 326 1.82 15.65 1.32
N ILE A 327 1.15 16.64 0.71
CA ILE A 327 1.58 17.21 -0.56
C ILE A 327 2.99 17.81 -0.44
N ILE A 328 3.24 18.61 0.60
CA ILE A 328 4.55 19.21 0.86
C ILE A 328 5.60 18.11 1.05
N ALA A 329 5.32 17.09 1.87
CA ALA A 329 6.23 15.97 2.11
C ALA A 329 6.57 15.22 0.82
N CYS A 330 5.59 14.95 -0.07
CA CYS A 330 5.82 14.30 -1.35
C CYS A 330 6.69 15.15 -2.29
N VAL A 331 6.43 16.46 -2.40
CA VAL A 331 7.23 17.37 -3.24
C VAL A 331 8.68 17.44 -2.74
N VAL A 332 8.85 17.59 -1.42
CA VAL A 332 10.17 17.60 -0.80
C VAL A 332 10.88 16.26 -1.00
N THR A 333 10.18 15.14 -0.87
CA THR A 333 10.74 13.80 -1.14
C THR A 333 11.22 13.67 -2.59
N GLY A 334 10.41 14.08 -3.56
CA GLY A 334 10.81 14.09 -4.98
C GLY A 334 12.06 14.93 -5.22
N TRP A 335 12.20 16.08 -4.52
CA TRP A 335 13.39 16.93 -4.59
C TRP A 335 14.61 16.31 -3.89
N LEU A 336 14.42 15.66 -2.73
CA LEU A 336 15.48 14.99 -1.98
C LEU A 336 16.01 13.74 -2.70
N MET A 337 15.15 12.99 -3.37
CA MET A 337 15.54 11.78 -4.14
C MET A 337 16.60 12.06 -5.22
N GLY A 338 16.64 13.28 -5.73
CA GLY A 338 17.68 13.71 -6.66
C GLY A 338 19.01 14.14 -6.02
N ARG A 339 19.06 14.26 -4.68
CA ARG A 339 20.19 14.84 -3.93
C ARG A 339 20.73 13.97 -2.81
N MET A 340 19.86 13.15 -2.23
CA MET A 340 20.19 12.29 -1.09
C MET A 340 20.02 10.82 -1.43
N ARG A 341 20.74 9.94 -0.71
CA ARG A 341 20.54 8.49 -0.83
C ARG A 341 19.16 8.10 -0.30
N PRO A 342 18.45 7.20 -0.99
CA PRO A 342 17.11 6.77 -0.56
C PRO A 342 17.08 6.25 0.88
N GLY A 343 18.13 5.57 1.33
CA GLY A 343 18.25 5.09 2.72
C GLY A 343 18.24 6.21 3.77
N LEU A 344 18.84 7.39 3.48
CA LEU A 344 18.79 8.54 4.38
C LEU A 344 17.37 9.14 4.44
N ILE A 345 16.67 9.17 3.29
CA ILE A 345 15.27 9.61 3.24
C ILE A 345 14.42 8.67 4.09
N MET A 346 14.69 7.36 4.05
CA MET A 346 14.01 6.38 4.89
C MET A 346 14.25 6.63 6.39
N VAL A 347 15.49 6.93 6.80
CA VAL A 347 15.80 7.27 8.21
C VAL A 347 15.02 8.51 8.66
N LEU A 348 14.97 9.57 7.84
CA LEU A 348 14.20 10.77 8.13
C LEU A 348 12.70 10.46 8.28
N SER A 349 12.16 9.67 7.36
CA SER A 349 10.79 9.20 7.40
C SER A 349 10.47 8.43 8.69
N MET A 350 11.34 7.47 9.07
CA MET A 350 11.16 6.69 10.31
C MET A 350 11.25 7.56 11.56
N SER A 351 12.12 8.57 11.55
CA SER A 351 12.22 9.54 12.64
C SER A 351 10.95 10.35 12.79
N ALA A 352 10.35 10.80 11.68
CA ALA A 352 9.07 11.53 11.68
C ALA A 352 7.92 10.63 12.19
N PHE A 353 7.87 9.38 11.75
CA PHE A 353 6.92 8.41 12.28
C PHE A 353 7.05 8.25 13.79
N THR A 354 8.23 7.94 14.28
CA THR A 354 8.47 7.72 15.70
C THR A 354 8.11 8.96 16.52
N LEU A 355 8.50 10.14 16.06
CA LEU A 355 8.23 11.41 16.74
C LEU A 355 6.71 11.71 16.80
N GLY A 356 6.00 11.54 15.70
CA GLY A 356 4.55 11.72 15.67
C GLY A 356 3.83 10.87 16.70
N ASN A 357 4.28 9.62 16.88
CA ASN A 357 3.73 8.71 17.88
C ASN A 357 4.03 9.08 19.30
N VAL A 358 5.24 9.49 19.53
CA VAL A 358 5.60 9.97 20.86
C VAL A 358 4.68 11.13 21.24
N PHE A 359 4.40 12.06 20.32
CA PHE A 359 3.51 13.19 20.62
C PHE A 359 2.10 12.74 21.02
N ILE A 360 1.52 11.78 20.33
CA ILE A 360 0.18 11.26 20.68
C ILE A 360 0.24 10.41 21.96
N ALA A 361 1.24 9.56 22.14
CA ALA A 361 1.36 8.69 23.29
C ALA A 361 1.46 9.46 24.62
N ILE A 362 2.13 10.62 24.61
CA ILE A 362 2.29 11.49 25.78
C ILE A 362 1.22 12.58 25.90
N ALA A 363 0.31 12.68 24.93
CA ALA A 363 -0.72 13.71 24.90
C ALA A 363 -1.63 13.64 26.16
N PRO A 364 -1.82 14.74 26.90
CA PRO A 364 -2.78 14.80 28.00
C PRO A 364 -4.22 14.70 27.47
N VAL A 365 -5.11 14.00 28.18
CA VAL A 365 -6.51 13.75 27.76
C VAL A 365 -7.31 15.06 27.61
N HIS A 366 -7.03 16.06 28.44
CA HIS A 366 -7.77 17.33 28.45
C HIS A 366 -7.03 18.48 27.70
N GLN A 367 -6.07 18.13 26.82
CA GLN A 367 -5.42 19.15 26.02
C GLN A 367 -6.32 19.70 24.91
N THR A 368 -6.03 20.93 24.48
CA THR A 368 -6.66 21.49 23.28
C THR A 368 -6.13 20.78 22.03
N TYR A 369 -6.94 20.68 20.98
CA TYR A 369 -6.53 20.14 19.67
C TYR A 369 -5.23 20.78 19.14
N TRP A 370 -5.06 22.08 19.31
CA TRP A 370 -3.92 22.86 18.81
C TRP A 370 -2.58 22.53 19.49
N ALA A 371 -2.59 21.79 20.57
CA ALA A 371 -1.38 21.35 21.26
C ALA A 371 -0.70 20.18 20.53
N LEU A 372 -0.44 19.07 21.22
CA LEU A 372 0.31 17.93 20.66
C LEU A 372 -0.42 17.22 19.50
N THR A 373 -1.77 17.19 19.49
CA THR A 373 -2.54 16.55 18.43
C THR A 373 -2.30 17.22 17.07
N PHE A 374 -2.43 18.54 17.00
CA PHE A 374 -2.18 19.30 15.76
C PHE A 374 -0.73 19.14 15.27
N VAL A 375 0.24 19.26 16.20
CA VAL A 375 1.67 19.10 15.86
C VAL A 375 1.95 17.69 15.33
N CYS A 376 1.33 16.66 15.92
CA CYS A 376 1.43 15.30 15.42
C CYS A 376 0.94 15.18 13.98
N LEU A 377 -0.22 15.75 13.65
CA LEU A 377 -0.81 15.73 12.30
C LEU A 377 0.04 16.49 11.27
N LEU A 378 0.88 17.43 11.70
CA LEU A 378 1.87 18.07 10.82
C LEU A 378 3.11 17.19 10.59
N VAL A 379 3.48 16.35 11.56
CA VAL A 379 4.70 15.54 11.52
C VAL A 379 4.48 14.18 10.84
N ILE A 380 3.36 13.49 11.10
CA ILE A 380 3.08 12.15 10.57
C ILE A 380 3.18 12.04 9.05
N PRO A 381 2.69 12.98 8.21
CA PRO A 381 2.81 12.90 6.77
C PRO A 381 4.24 12.79 6.27
N TRP A 382 5.21 13.37 6.96
CA TRP A 382 6.64 13.21 6.63
C TRP A 382 7.10 11.75 6.78
N GLY A 383 6.48 11.01 7.67
CA GLY A 383 6.71 9.57 7.79
C GLY A 383 6.09 8.79 6.63
N THR A 384 4.78 8.90 6.43
CA THR A 384 4.04 8.12 5.43
C THR A 384 4.49 8.41 4.00
N ASP A 385 4.54 9.69 3.64
CA ASP A 385 4.69 10.14 2.26
C ASP A 385 6.13 10.17 1.78
N MET A 386 7.11 10.17 2.70
CA MET A 386 8.51 9.96 2.37
C MET A 386 8.89 8.48 2.28
N SER A 387 8.29 7.60 3.12
CA SER A 387 8.68 6.19 3.22
C SER A 387 8.36 5.39 1.96
N PHE A 388 7.16 5.55 1.41
CA PHE A 388 6.69 4.76 0.27
C PHE A 388 7.54 4.99 -1.00
N PRO A 389 7.79 6.24 -1.44
CA PRO A 389 8.65 6.50 -2.58
C PRO A 389 10.11 6.08 -2.32
N ALA A 390 10.63 6.31 -1.10
CA ALA A 390 11.98 5.89 -0.74
C ALA A 390 12.14 4.37 -0.81
N ALA A 391 11.20 3.62 -0.24
CA ALA A 391 11.18 2.16 -0.30
C ALA A 391 11.09 1.64 -1.73
N THR A 392 10.21 2.22 -2.55
CA THR A 392 10.04 1.84 -3.95
C THR A 392 11.32 2.08 -4.74
N LEU A 393 12.01 3.21 -4.50
CA LEU A 393 13.28 3.52 -5.16
C LEU A 393 14.41 2.60 -4.67
N MET A 394 14.50 2.34 -3.36
CA MET A 394 15.50 1.41 -2.78
C MET A 394 15.34 0.01 -3.39
N LEU A 395 14.10 -0.48 -3.46
CA LEU A 395 13.82 -1.80 -4.02
C LEU A 395 14.06 -1.84 -5.54
N SER A 396 13.65 -0.80 -6.26
CA SER A 396 13.90 -0.67 -7.70
C SER A 396 15.41 -0.66 -8.03
N ASN A 397 16.24 -0.07 -7.16
CA ASN A 397 17.69 -0.07 -7.32
C ASN A 397 18.35 -1.41 -6.97
N ALA A 398 17.68 -2.23 -6.16
CA ALA A 398 18.18 -3.52 -5.70
C ALA A 398 17.83 -4.68 -6.65
N VAL A 399 16.98 -4.46 -7.67
CA VAL A 399 16.54 -5.48 -8.62
C VAL A 399 16.84 -5.09 -10.07
N GLU A 400 16.95 -6.09 -10.94
CA GLU A 400 17.11 -5.86 -12.38
C GLU A 400 15.88 -5.19 -13.00
N ARG A 401 16.06 -4.43 -14.09
CA ARG A 401 14.98 -3.68 -14.76
C ARG A 401 13.74 -4.53 -15.10
N LYS A 402 13.94 -5.79 -15.51
CA LYS A 402 12.85 -6.71 -15.84
C LYS A 402 11.95 -7.09 -14.66
N HIS A 403 12.42 -6.91 -13.41
CA HIS A 403 11.72 -7.27 -12.18
C HIS A 403 11.20 -6.06 -11.38
N GLN A 404 11.35 -4.84 -11.92
CA GLN A 404 10.94 -3.62 -11.21
C GLN A 404 9.42 -3.53 -10.95
N GLY A 405 8.60 -4.08 -11.85
CA GLY A 405 7.14 -4.17 -11.65
C GLY A 405 6.77 -5.06 -10.47
N VAL A 406 7.40 -6.24 -10.37
CA VAL A 406 7.21 -7.16 -9.23
C VAL A 406 7.69 -6.51 -7.92
N ALA A 407 8.83 -5.81 -7.96
CA ALA A 407 9.34 -5.11 -6.79
C ALA A 407 8.37 -4.02 -6.29
N ALA A 408 7.81 -3.22 -7.18
CA ALA A 408 6.80 -2.21 -6.83
C ALA A 408 5.53 -2.84 -6.24
N SER A 409 5.05 -3.95 -6.83
CA SER A 409 3.91 -4.70 -6.32
C SER A 409 4.19 -5.26 -4.93
N LEU A 410 5.41 -5.77 -4.68
CA LEU A 410 5.81 -6.31 -3.39
C LEU A 410 5.83 -5.24 -2.29
N VAL A 411 6.35 -4.03 -2.56
CA VAL A 411 6.27 -2.91 -1.60
C VAL A 411 4.82 -2.61 -1.27
N THR A 412 3.95 -2.53 -2.27
CA THR A 412 2.54 -2.21 -2.07
C THR A 412 1.80 -3.32 -1.30
N THR A 413 2.12 -4.60 -1.58
CA THR A 413 1.61 -5.75 -0.81
C THR A 413 1.98 -5.63 0.66
N ILE A 414 3.26 -5.41 0.94
CA ILE A 414 3.78 -5.32 2.32
C ILE A 414 3.13 -4.15 3.04
N VAL A 415 3.02 -2.99 2.42
CA VAL A 415 2.37 -1.81 2.99
C VAL A 415 0.93 -2.12 3.41
N ASN A 416 0.11 -2.59 2.49
CA ASN A 416 -1.31 -2.84 2.78
C ASN A 416 -1.50 -4.00 3.77
N TYR A 417 -0.71 -5.07 3.66
CA TYR A 417 -0.76 -6.17 4.60
C TYR A 417 -0.31 -5.77 6.01
N SER A 418 0.73 -4.93 6.12
CA SER A 418 1.19 -4.39 7.40
C SER A 418 0.12 -3.52 8.07
N ILE A 419 -0.61 -2.71 7.30
CA ILE A 419 -1.75 -1.93 7.81
C ILE A 419 -2.81 -2.85 8.40
N SER A 420 -3.16 -3.93 7.70
CA SER A 420 -4.18 -4.86 8.16
C SER A 420 -3.75 -5.65 9.40
N LEU A 421 -2.48 -6.06 9.48
CA LEU A 421 -1.93 -6.80 10.62
C LEU A 421 -1.76 -5.92 11.87
N SER A 422 -1.50 -4.64 11.69
CA SER A 422 -1.27 -3.69 12.78
C SER A 422 -2.49 -3.52 13.69
N LEU A 423 -3.69 -3.58 13.14
CA LEU A 423 -4.94 -3.50 13.91
C LEU A 423 -5.05 -4.63 14.94
N GLY A 424 -4.76 -5.86 14.54
CA GLY A 424 -4.78 -7.00 15.45
C GLY A 424 -3.67 -6.95 16.51
N LEU A 425 -2.46 -6.49 16.11
CA LEU A 425 -1.36 -6.31 17.07
C LEU A 425 -1.70 -5.31 18.16
N ALA A 426 -2.24 -4.17 17.76
CA ALA A 426 -2.58 -3.14 18.72
C ALA A 426 -3.80 -3.51 19.57
N GLY A 427 -4.82 -4.11 18.96
CA GLY A 427 -5.96 -4.62 19.73
C GLY A 427 -5.52 -5.66 20.76
N THR A 428 -4.54 -6.53 20.41
CA THR A 428 -3.96 -7.48 21.37
C THR A 428 -3.28 -6.75 22.55
N VAL A 429 -2.48 -5.73 22.28
CA VAL A 429 -1.82 -4.95 23.35
C VAL A 429 -2.86 -4.18 24.16
N GLU A 430 -3.82 -3.54 23.50
CA GLU A 430 -4.88 -2.78 24.14
C GLU A 430 -5.64 -3.64 25.16
N VAL A 431 -6.15 -4.80 24.75
CA VAL A 431 -6.93 -5.71 25.61
C VAL A 431 -6.12 -6.24 26.78
N HIS A 432 -4.83 -6.48 26.61
CA HIS A 432 -3.96 -6.98 27.70
C HIS A 432 -3.53 -5.88 28.70
N VAL A 433 -3.53 -4.61 28.27
CA VAL A 433 -3.06 -3.49 29.10
C VAL A 433 -4.25 -2.75 29.77
N ASN A 434 -5.43 -2.82 29.21
CA ASN A 434 -6.60 -2.06 29.64
C ASN A 434 -7.30 -2.57 30.91
N ASN A 435 -6.79 -3.63 31.56
CA ASN A 435 -7.38 -4.21 32.77
C ASN A 435 -8.89 -4.51 32.68
N GLY A 436 -9.38 -4.88 31.49
CA GLY A 436 -10.79 -5.16 31.22
C GLY A 436 -11.61 -3.95 30.77
N GLY A 437 -11.01 -2.75 30.68
CA GLY A 437 -11.66 -1.56 30.10
C GLY A 437 -12.84 -1.00 30.90
N HIS A 438 -12.89 -1.26 32.22
CA HIS A 438 -14.05 -0.90 33.07
C HIS A 438 -14.09 0.59 33.39
N THR A 439 -12.98 1.28 33.34
CA THR A 439 -12.88 2.72 33.60
C THR A 439 -12.28 3.48 32.39
N PRO A 440 -12.58 4.79 32.22
CA PRO A 440 -11.94 5.58 31.18
C PRO A 440 -10.41 5.58 31.26
N ASP A 441 -9.84 5.50 32.47
CA ASP A 441 -8.39 5.42 32.68
C ASP A 441 -7.81 4.08 32.21
N ASP A 442 -8.55 2.97 32.37
CA ASP A 442 -8.12 1.67 31.85
C ASP A 442 -8.13 1.64 30.34
N VAL A 443 -9.18 2.17 29.72
CA VAL A 443 -9.26 2.33 28.24
C VAL A 443 -8.09 3.18 27.74
N LEU A 444 -7.79 4.30 28.40
CA LEU A 444 -6.67 5.15 28.05
C LEU A 444 -5.33 4.43 28.17
N LYS A 445 -5.13 3.60 29.21
CA LYS A 445 -3.93 2.77 29.34
C LYS A 445 -3.79 1.80 28.16
N GLY A 446 -4.88 1.15 27.74
CA GLY A 446 -4.92 0.28 26.58
C GLY A 446 -4.44 0.99 25.32
N TYR A 447 -5.02 2.15 24.98
CA TYR A 447 -4.63 2.94 23.83
C TYR A 447 -3.16 3.41 23.90
N ARG A 448 -2.70 3.87 25.07
CA ARG A 448 -1.28 4.23 25.24
C ARG A 448 -0.35 3.04 25.08
N GLY A 449 -0.75 1.85 25.53
CA GLY A 449 -0.01 0.61 25.30
C GLY A 449 0.19 0.33 23.80
N ALA A 450 -0.87 0.43 23.01
CA ALA A 450 -0.80 0.29 21.56
C ALA A 450 0.10 1.36 20.90
N LEU A 451 0.04 2.62 21.36
CA LEU A 451 0.90 3.69 20.88
C LEU A 451 2.39 3.48 21.24
N TYR A 452 2.70 2.95 22.42
CA TYR A 452 4.08 2.60 22.79
C TYR A 452 4.63 1.45 21.95
N LEU A 453 3.79 0.45 21.61
CA LEU A 453 4.17 -0.57 20.63
C LEU A 453 4.56 0.09 19.29
N ALA A 454 3.76 1.03 18.85
CA ALA A 454 3.99 1.75 17.62
C ALA A 454 5.30 2.56 17.65
N VAL A 455 5.61 3.26 18.76
CA VAL A 455 6.91 3.93 18.96
C VAL A 455 8.07 2.93 18.86
N GLY A 456 7.91 1.75 19.47
CA GLY A 456 8.90 0.67 19.40
C GLY A 456 9.16 0.18 17.97
N LEU A 457 8.09 -0.06 17.21
CA LEU A 457 8.19 -0.46 15.80
C LEU A 457 8.82 0.64 14.92
N GLY A 458 8.45 1.90 15.15
CA GLY A 458 9.08 3.04 14.48
C GLY A 458 10.58 3.13 14.77
N GLY A 459 10.97 2.96 16.04
CA GLY A 459 12.38 2.90 16.46
C GLY A 459 13.14 1.74 15.81
N LEU A 460 12.51 0.56 15.69
CA LEU A 460 13.08 -0.59 14.99
C LEU A 460 13.28 -0.28 13.50
N GLY A 461 12.29 0.31 12.84
CA GLY A 461 12.39 0.75 11.46
C GLY A 461 13.52 1.76 11.24
N MET A 462 13.68 2.72 12.15
CA MET A 462 14.77 3.69 12.13
C MET A 462 16.14 2.98 12.28
N PHE A 463 16.26 2.05 13.19
CA PHE A 463 17.50 1.26 13.41
C PHE A 463 17.87 0.44 12.17
N LEU A 464 16.92 -0.28 11.58
CA LEU A 464 17.14 -1.04 10.34
C LEU A 464 17.56 -0.13 9.18
N SER A 465 16.89 1.02 9.03
CA SER A 465 17.23 2.00 7.99
C SER A 465 18.64 2.57 8.18
N ALA A 466 19.04 2.84 9.42
CA ALA A 466 20.38 3.30 9.74
C ALA A 466 21.47 2.23 9.42
N ILE A 467 21.18 0.95 9.70
CA ILE A 467 22.07 -0.17 9.32
C ILE A 467 22.24 -0.23 7.80
N TYR A 468 21.13 -0.07 7.03
CA TYR A 468 21.19 -0.08 5.57
C TYR A 468 22.08 1.05 5.04
N VAL A 469 21.92 2.26 5.57
CA VAL A 469 22.77 3.41 5.21
C VAL A 469 24.24 3.15 5.54
N PHE A 470 24.53 2.62 6.73
CA PHE A 470 25.89 2.34 7.18
C PHE A 470 26.57 1.27 6.31
N LYS A 471 25.85 0.20 5.93
CA LYS A 471 26.36 -0.81 5.00
C LYS A 471 26.71 -0.19 3.65
N GLY A 472 25.86 0.69 3.11
CA GLY A 472 26.12 1.40 1.87
C GLY A 472 27.40 2.26 1.93
N TYR A 473 27.61 2.97 3.04
CA TYR A 473 28.85 3.74 3.25
C TYR A 473 30.11 2.85 3.35
N ARG A 474 29.99 1.69 3.99
CA ARG A 474 31.12 0.75 4.09
C ARG A 474 31.48 0.14 2.75
N ALA A 475 30.49 -0.26 1.95
CA ALA A 475 30.71 -0.87 0.65
C ALA A 475 31.46 0.09 -0.32
N GLU A 476 31.21 1.39 -0.22
CA GLU A 476 31.92 2.39 -1.04
C GLU A 476 33.35 2.67 -0.58
N ARG A 477 33.63 2.48 0.72
CA ARG A 477 34.99 2.70 1.27
C ARG A 477 35.92 1.51 1.07
N GLN A 478 35.43 0.34 0.66
CA GLN A 478 36.26 -0.81 0.34
C GLN A 478 37.00 -0.56 -1.00
N PRO A 479 38.33 -0.75 -1.07
CA PRO A 479 39.08 -0.56 -2.31
C PRO A 479 38.60 -1.51 -3.42
N ALA A 480 38.65 -1.06 -4.65
CA ALA A 480 38.10 -1.76 -5.82
C ALA A 480 38.64 -3.20 -6.03
N LYS A 481 39.80 -3.54 -5.44
CA LYS A 481 40.40 -4.89 -5.49
C LYS A 481 39.58 -5.96 -4.75
N ALA A 482 38.87 -5.60 -3.67
CA ALA A 482 38.06 -6.55 -2.93
C ALA A 482 36.70 -6.85 -3.60
N ARG A 483 36.25 -6.04 -4.56
CA ARG A 483 35.00 -6.24 -5.27
C ARG A 483 35.06 -7.30 -6.38
N HIS A 484 36.26 -7.64 -6.84
CA HIS A 484 36.48 -8.68 -7.88
C HIS A 484 36.64 -10.08 -7.28
N GLU A 485 36.84 -10.21 -5.97
CA GLU A 485 36.99 -11.52 -5.31
C GLU A 485 35.65 -12.03 -4.70
N GLU A 486 34.60 -11.16 -4.60
CA GLU A 486 33.28 -11.52 -4.06
C GLU A 486 32.17 -11.62 -5.14
N ALA A 487 32.48 -11.37 -6.42
CA ALA A 487 31.57 -11.51 -7.56
C ALA A 487 31.78 -12.84 -8.29
#